data_80d8d3d4f00dfe9d9b0fbe9c5646eb30
#
_entry.id   80d8d3d4f00dfe9d9b0fbe9c5646eb30
#
_cell.length_a   1.000
_cell.length_b   1.000
_cell.length_c   1.000
_cell.angle_alpha   90.00
_cell.angle_beta   90.00
_cell.angle_gamma   90.00
#
_symmetry.space_group_name_H-M   'P 1'
#
loop_
_entity.id
_entity.type
_entity.pdbx_description
1 polymer ?
#
loop_
_entity_poly.entity_id
_entity_poly.type
_entity_poly.pdbx_seq_one_letter_code
_entity_poly.pdbx_strand_id
1 'polypeptide(L)'
;MKWSVVATAMAVGAVFVPGAAAQAPAQDSVTGSAASGIGRGFAVYTFDVRSGPSGENPTGTVTIDSFFGVIGPLDATCLTVSANKAAMILRAPVPGSDVAGLAMAVQDDGPGQDRIDYHTLATLPVDCPVPSEVFTPTVSGDITITDAQPFPTSKEQCKHGGWAQFGFDNRRQCIRSLRQRARQECVFIRAAGGRPAFRAQYGSGIHKRHAMRRCIRERIND
;
A
#
# COMPACT_ATOMS: atom_id res chain seq x y z
N MET A 1 -26.38 -32.33 67.46
CA MET A 1 -25.89 -32.71 66.12
C MET A 1 -25.94 -31.51 65.21
N LYS A 2 -24.76 -30.91 64.87
CA LYS A 2 -24.66 -29.74 64.00
C LYS A 2 -24.17 -30.22 62.64
N TRP A 3 -24.95 -30.01 61.62
CA TRP A 3 -24.59 -30.33 60.24
C TRP A 3 -23.99 -29.06 59.60
N SER A 4 -22.72 -29.14 59.18
CA SER A 4 -22.06 -28.11 58.41
C SER A 4 -22.21 -28.45 56.93
N VAL A 5 -22.83 -27.53 56.20
CA VAL A 5 -22.94 -27.60 54.73
C VAL A 5 -21.73 -26.88 54.17
N VAL A 6 -20.89 -27.60 53.43
CA VAL A 6 -19.76 -27.06 52.69
C VAL A 6 -20.26 -26.74 51.28
N ALA A 7 -20.29 -25.44 50.95
CA ALA A 7 -20.62 -24.98 49.60
C ALA A 7 -19.33 -24.90 48.77
N THR A 8 -19.21 -25.79 47.76
CA THR A 8 -18.11 -25.78 46.80
C THR A 8 -18.45 -24.81 45.65
N ALA A 9 -17.77 -23.67 45.59
CA ALA A 9 -17.89 -22.74 44.50
C ALA A 9 -17.03 -23.22 43.31
N MET A 10 -17.65 -23.59 42.19
CA MET A 10 -16.97 -23.85 40.93
C MET A 10 -16.69 -22.51 40.22
N ALA A 11 -15.43 -22.13 40.14
CA ALA A 11 -14.99 -21.00 39.31
C ALA A 11 -14.91 -21.45 37.84
N VAL A 12 -15.82 -20.98 37.02
CA VAL A 12 -15.75 -21.16 35.56
C VAL A 12 -14.75 -20.13 35.02
N GLY A 13 -13.54 -20.62 34.74
CA GLY A 13 -12.51 -19.82 34.07
C GLY A 13 -12.88 -19.54 32.61
N ALA A 14 -13.21 -18.32 32.27
CA ALA A 14 -13.35 -17.90 30.87
C ALA A 14 -11.97 -17.89 30.21
N VAL A 15 -11.72 -18.82 29.31
CA VAL A 15 -10.53 -18.83 28.45
C VAL A 15 -10.71 -17.73 27.40
N PHE A 16 -10.09 -16.60 27.60
CA PHE A 16 -9.94 -15.58 26.56
C PHE A 16 -8.99 -16.13 25.50
N VAL A 17 -9.55 -16.56 24.37
CA VAL A 17 -8.78 -16.80 23.15
C VAL A 17 -8.45 -15.41 22.59
N PRO A 18 -7.17 -14.98 22.55
CA PRO A 18 -6.82 -13.73 21.89
C PRO A 18 -7.22 -13.86 20.42
N GLY A 19 -8.21 -13.06 19.99
CA GLY A 19 -8.57 -12.96 18.59
C GLY A 19 -7.31 -12.58 17.80
N ALA A 20 -6.94 -13.42 16.83
CA ALA A 20 -5.87 -13.09 15.90
C ALA A 20 -6.26 -11.74 15.25
N ALA A 21 -5.56 -10.68 15.63
CA ALA A 21 -5.69 -9.39 14.97
C ALA A 21 -5.41 -9.65 13.48
N ALA A 22 -6.39 -9.35 12.63
CA ALA A 22 -6.19 -9.42 11.19
C ALA A 22 -5.02 -8.49 10.89
N GLN A 23 -3.88 -9.04 10.49
CA GLN A 23 -2.75 -8.25 10.04
C GLN A 23 -3.24 -7.38 8.88
N ALA A 24 -3.00 -6.08 8.97
CA ALA A 24 -3.22 -5.18 7.85
C ALA A 24 -2.48 -5.76 6.63
N PRO A 25 -3.07 -5.70 5.44
CA PRO A 25 -2.38 -6.16 4.24
C PRO A 25 -1.02 -5.48 4.16
N ALA A 26 0.01 -6.24 3.81
CA ALA A 26 1.33 -5.69 3.58
C ALA A 26 1.21 -4.56 2.53
N GLN A 27 1.78 -3.42 2.82
CA GLN A 27 1.71 -2.22 1.98
C GLN A 27 3.13 -1.72 1.72
N ASP A 28 3.39 -1.33 0.48
CA ASP A 28 4.52 -0.47 0.18
C ASP A 28 4.34 0.86 0.89
N SER A 29 5.40 1.38 1.47
CA SER A 29 5.31 2.69 2.10
C SER A 29 6.62 3.46 2.05
N VAL A 30 6.49 4.79 2.04
CA VAL A 30 7.55 5.75 2.26
C VAL A 30 7.08 6.68 3.37
N THR A 31 7.76 6.66 4.50
CA THR A 31 7.41 7.47 5.67
C THR A 31 8.64 8.13 6.26
N GLY A 32 8.45 9.20 7.01
CA GLY A 32 9.55 9.90 7.67
C GLY A 32 9.77 11.31 7.16
N SER A 33 10.90 11.89 7.54
CA SER A 33 11.24 13.26 7.15
C SER A 33 12.75 13.40 7.01
N ALA A 34 13.17 14.04 5.92
CA ALA A 34 14.58 14.32 5.70
C ALA A 34 14.79 15.68 5.05
N ALA A 35 15.92 16.31 5.34
CA ALA A 35 16.34 17.55 4.71
C ALA A 35 17.38 17.28 3.62
N SER A 36 17.22 17.94 2.48
CA SER A 36 18.20 17.89 1.39
C SER A 36 18.53 19.29 0.88
N GLY A 37 19.74 19.46 0.35
CA GLY A 37 20.16 20.72 -0.24
C GLY A 37 19.45 21.00 -1.56
N ILE A 38 18.91 22.21 -1.71
CA ILE A 38 18.35 22.71 -2.97
C ILE A 38 19.07 23.99 -3.34
N GLY A 39 19.95 23.93 -4.32
CA GLY A 39 20.71 25.10 -4.74
C GLY A 39 21.48 25.75 -3.59
N ARG A 40 21.04 26.96 -3.14
CA ARG A 40 21.64 27.68 -2.01
C ARG A 40 20.89 27.52 -0.69
N GLY A 41 19.88 26.66 -0.62
CA GLY A 41 19.01 26.45 0.55
C GLY A 41 18.83 24.98 0.86
N PHE A 42 17.99 24.74 1.88
CA PHE A 42 17.55 23.42 2.26
C PHE A 42 16.04 23.30 2.10
N ALA A 43 15.58 22.11 1.81
CA ALA A 43 14.17 21.77 1.95
C ALA A 43 14.03 20.55 2.85
N VAL A 44 12.99 20.56 3.67
CA VAL A 44 12.56 19.42 4.47
C VAL A 44 11.41 18.75 3.75
N TYR A 45 11.56 17.47 3.49
CA TYR A 45 10.56 16.62 2.88
C TYR A 45 9.93 15.78 3.98
N THR A 46 8.61 15.75 4.04
CA THR A 46 7.87 14.90 4.96
C THR A 46 7.00 13.96 4.14
N PHE A 47 7.16 12.66 4.36
CA PHE A 47 6.53 11.59 3.63
C PHE A 47 5.53 10.83 4.50
N ASP A 48 4.31 10.60 3.98
CA ASP A 48 3.36 9.60 4.44
C ASP A 48 2.62 9.07 3.21
N VAL A 49 3.29 8.20 2.46
CA VAL A 49 2.78 7.64 1.21
C VAL A 49 2.74 6.13 1.32
N ARG A 50 1.66 5.53 0.84
CA ARG A 50 1.42 4.09 0.88
C ARG A 50 0.75 3.62 -0.39
N SER A 51 1.01 2.37 -0.76
CA SER A 51 0.30 1.68 -1.85
C SER A 51 0.16 0.20 -1.53
N GLY A 52 -0.57 -0.53 -2.35
CA GLY A 52 -0.48 -1.99 -2.31
C GLY A 52 0.87 -2.48 -2.82
N PRO A 53 1.20 -3.78 -2.61
CA PRO A 53 2.52 -4.35 -2.90
C PRO A 53 2.95 -4.34 -4.38
N SER A 54 2.06 -3.94 -5.28
CA SER A 54 2.36 -3.77 -6.71
C SER A 54 2.16 -2.32 -7.16
N GLY A 55 2.20 -1.36 -6.20
CA GLY A 55 1.96 0.05 -6.47
C GLY A 55 0.50 0.45 -6.66
N GLU A 56 -0.43 -0.48 -6.45
CA GLU A 56 -1.86 -0.23 -6.64
C GLU A 56 -2.46 0.63 -5.52
N ASN A 57 -3.45 1.45 -5.89
CA ASN A 57 -4.21 2.32 -4.99
C ASN A 57 -3.31 3.19 -4.08
N PRO A 58 -2.41 4.01 -4.67
CA PRO A 58 -1.56 4.89 -3.89
C PRO A 58 -2.39 5.88 -3.09
N THR A 59 -1.98 6.17 -1.88
CA THR A 59 -2.60 7.11 -0.96
C THR A 59 -1.54 7.85 -0.17
N GLY A 60 -1.92 8.98 0.40
CA GLY A 60 -1.04 9.77 1.24
C GLY A 60 -0.40 10.94 0.52
N THR A 61 0.49 11.63 1.22
CA THR A 61 0.99 12.93 0.79
C THR A 61 2.47 13.12 1.06
N VAL A 62 3.05 14.04 0.31
CA VAL A 62 4.38 14.62 0.60
C VAL A 62 4.24 16.11 0.82
N THR A 63 4.89 16.62 1.85
CA THR A 63 5.03 18.05 2.09
C THR A 63 6.49 18.46 1.92
N ILE A 64 6.73 19.58 1.27
CA ILE A 64 8.06 20.14 1.04
C ILE A 64 8.09 21.53 1.70
N ASP A 65 8.86 21.66 2.77
CA ASP A 65 9.09 22.95 3.44
C ASP A 65 10.46 23.48 3.03
N SER A 66 10.49 24.58 2.30
CA SER A 66 11.70 25.17 1.74
C SER A 66 11.83 26.63 2.09
N PHE A 67 13.00 27.20 1.85
CA PHE A 67 13.23 28.64 1.98
C PHE A 67 12.22 29.49 1.19
N PHE A 68 11.65 28.95 0.12
CA PHE A 68 10.65 29.63 -0.71
C PHE A 68 9.21 29.46 -0.20
N GLY A 69 9.02 28.73 0.90
CA GLY A 69 7.72 28.42 1.50
C GLY A 69 7.38 26.95 1.48
N VAL A 70 6.20 26.63 2.00
CA VAL A 70 5.68 25.28 2.08
C VAL A 70 4.92 24.94 0.79
N ILE A 71 5.28 23.81 0.18
CA ILE A 71 4.60 23.24 -0.97
C ILE A 71 3.91 21.94 -0.48
N GLY A 72 2.62 21.86 -0.65
CA GLY A 72 1.85 20.68 -0.28
C GLY A 72 0.77 20.97 0.77
N PRO A 73 0.09 19.92 1.26
CA PRO A 73 0.35 18.50 0.95
C PRO A 73 0.14 18.16 -0.53
N LEU A 74 1.06 17.40 -1.13
CA LEU A 74 1.00 16.92 -2.50
C LEU A 74 0.49 15.49 -2.49
N ASP A 75 -0.63 15.22 -3.15
CA ASP A 75 -1.23 13.89 -3.19
C ASP A 75 -0.41 12.92 -4.05
N ALA A 76 -0.09 11.75 -3.51
CA ALA A 76 0.53 10.69 -4.27
C ALA A 76 -0.48 10.05 -5.24
N THR A 77 -0.16 10.08 -6.53
CA THR A 77 -0.96 9.43 -7.58
C THR A 77 -0.34 8.11 -8.04
N CYS A 78 0.89 7.84 -7.60
CA CYS A 78 1.65 6.67 -7.97
C CYS A 78 2.75 6.44 -6.91
N LEU A 79 2.98 5.19 -6.54
CA LEU A 79 4.11 4.75 -5.73
C LEU A 79 4.55 3.37 -6.21
N THR A 80 5.84 3.20 -6.48
CA THR A 80 6.49 1.90 -6.67
C THR A 80 7.67 1.79 -5.73
N VAL A 81 7.81 0.64 -5.10
CA VAL A 81 8.90 0.34 -4.18
C VAL A 81 9.67 -0.88 -4.68
N SER A 82 10.97 -0.87 -4.51
CA SER A 82 11.86 -2.00 -4.78
C SER A 82 13.02 -1.97 -3.80
N ALA A 83 13.01 -2.89 -2.85
CA ALA A 83 13.96 -2.97 -1.75
C ALA A 83 14.00 -1.64 -0.94
N ASN A 84 15.14 -0.95 -0.93
CA ASN A 84 15.34 0.32 -0.23
C ASN A 84 15.12 1.55 -1.13
N LYS A 85 14.47 1.41 -2.28
CA LYS A 85 14.21 2.50 -3.22
C LYS A 85 12.75 2.63 -3.53
N ALA A 86 12.29 3.87 -3.66
CA ALA A 86 10.93 4.16 -4.08
C ALA A 86 10.91 5.26 -5.15
N ALA A 87 9.93 5.17 -6.04
CA ALA A 87 9.62 6.22 -7.00
C ALA A 87 8.13 6.54 -6.91
N MET A 88 7.80 7.84 -6.95
CA MET A 88 6.42 8.31 -6.81
C MET A 88 6.13 9.48 -7.72
N ILE A 89 4.86 9.62 -8.08
CA ILE A 89 4.31 10.80 -8.75
C ILE A 89 3.40 11.51 -7.77
N LEU A 90 3.66 12.78 -7.59
CA LEU A 90 2.89 13.67 -6.72
C LEU A 90 2.13 14.66 -7.59
N ARG A 91 0.86 14.86 -7.32
CA ARG A 91 0.07 15.90 -7.95
C ARG A 91 0.36 17.23 -7.26
N ALA A 92 0.78 18.22 -8.02
CA ALA A 92 1.02 19.58 -7.54
C ALA A 92 -0.17 20.48 -7.91
N PRO A 93 -1.04 20.84 -6.96
CA PRO A 93 -2.09 21.81 -7.22
C PRO A 93 -1.50 23.23 -7.14
N VAL A 94 -0.67 23.63 -8.10
CA VAL A 94 -0.14 25.00 -8.16
C VAL A 94 -0.97 25.80 -9.17
N PRO A 95 -1.97 26.59 -8.73
CA PRO A 95 -2.76 27.40 -9.62
C PRO A 95 -1.87 28.38 -10.39
N GLY A 96 -1.99 28.38 -11.73
CA GLY A 96 -1.26 29.32 -12.59
C GLY A 96 0.18 28.90 -12.91
N SER A 97 0.61 27.69 -12.56
CA SER A 97 1.89 27.14 -13.03
C SER A 97 1.69 26.09 -14.12
N ASP A 98 2.68 25.96 -15.01
CA ASP A 98 2.73 24.87 -16.01
C ASP A 98 3.16 23.52 -15.40
N VAL A 99 3.24 23.42 -14.06
CA VAL A 99 3.63 22.21 -13.33
C VAL A 99 2.39 21.44 -12.94
N ALA A 100 2.22 20.27 -13.54
CA ALA A 100 1.13 19.34 -13.19
C ALA A 100 1.46 18.48 -11.97
N GLY A 101 2.75 18.26 -11.70
CA GLY A 101 3.20 17.42 -10.58
C GLY A 101 4.71 17.34 -10.44
N LEU A 102 5.12 16.49 -9.52
CA LEU A 102 6.51 16.14 -9.26
C LEU A 102 6.70 14.64 -9.44
N ALA A 103 7.76 14.24 -10.13
CA ALA A 103 8.30 12.89 -9.99
C ALA A 103 9.40 12.93 -8.94
N MET A 104 9.34 12.01 -7.99
CA MET A 104 10.28 11.94 -6.89
C MET A 104 10.82 10.53 -6.75
N ALA A 105 12.11 10.41 -6.55
CA ALA A 105 12.80 9.17 -6.21
C ALA A 105 13.46 9.33 -4.86
N VAL A 106 13.34 8.31 -4.02
CA VAL A 106 13.94 8.25 -2.67
C VAL A 106 14.66 6.93 -2.48
N GLN A 107 15.73 6.97 -1.71
CA GLN A 107 16.51 5.79 -1.32
C GLN A 107 16.81 5.88 0.16
N ASP A 108 16.47 4.80 0.89
CA ASP A 108 16.73 4.59 2.31
C ASP A 108 18.07 3.83 2.45
N ASP A 109 19.11 4.54 2.81
CA ASP A 109 20.43 3.98 3.08
C ASP A 109 20.73 3.94 4.59
N GLY A 110 19.69 4.17 5.41
CA GLY A 110 19.74 4.26 6.87
C GLY A 110 19.89 5.69 7.38
N PRO A 111 19.70 5.89 8.69
CA PRO A 111 19.58 7.22 9.28
C PRO A 111 20.70 8.19 8.88
N GLY A 112 20.32 9.32 8.29
CA GLY A 112 21.23 10.37 7.86
C GLY A 112 22.06 10.07 6.62
N GLN A 113 21.77 8.98 5.88
CA GLN A 113 22.42 8.61 4.62
C GLN A 113 21.45 8.52 3.45
N ASP A 114 20.20 8.81 3.69
CA ASP A 114 19.14 8.74 2.68
C ASP A 114 19.41 9.69 1.51
N ARG A 115 18.72 9.45 0.40
CA ARG A 115 18.85 10.25 -0.81
C ARG A 115 17.48 10.59 -1.37
N ILE A 116 17.38 11.79 -1.97
CA ILE A 116 16.15 12.30 -2.57
C ILE A 116 16.50 13.01 -3.87
N ASP A 117 15.89 12.57 -4.96
CA ASP A 117 15.89 13.31 -6.23
C ASP A 117 14.44 13.62 -6.64
N TYR A 118 14.24 14.78 -7.29
CA TYR A 118 12.94 15.13 -7.83
C TYR A 118 13.07 15.97 -9.10
N HIS A 119 12.05 15.95 -9.92
CA HIS A 119 11.90 16.85 -11.06
C HIS A 119 10.43 17.22 -11.27
N THR A 120 10.21 18.41 -11.85
CA THR A 120 8.87 18.90 -12.17
C THR A 120 8.33 18.22 -13.42
N LEU A 121 7.02 18.00 -13.46
CA LEU A 121 6.31 17.40 -14.57
C LEU A 121 5.29 18.42 -15.13
N ALA A 122 5.33 18.68 -16.42
CA ALA A 122 4.32 19.46 -17.12
C ALA A 122 3.01 18.67 -17.33
N THR A 123 3.08 17.35 -17.34
CA THR A 123 1.93 16.45 -17.42
C THR A 123 2.14 15.25 -16.51
N LEU A 124 1.08 14.75 -15.88
CA LEU A 124 1.18 13.55 -15.06
C LEU A 124 1.27 12.31 -15.99
N PRO A 125 2.28 11.45 -15.81
CA PRO A 125 2.38 10.22 -16.56
C PRO A 125 1.27 9.24 -16.15
N VAL A 126 0.91 8.35 -17.08
CA VAL A 126 -0.07 7.29 -16.85
C VAL A 126 0.56 6.14 -16.05
N ASP A 127 1.82 5.85 -16.35
CA ASP A 127 2.54 4.75 -15.71
C ASP A 127 3.43 5.28 -14.57
N CYS A 128 3.55 4.46 -13.54
CA CYS A 128 4.42 4.72 -12.40
C CYS A 128 5.89 4.51 -12.80
N PRO A 129 6.79 5.44 -12.45
CA PRO A 129 8.21 5.25 -12.72
C PRO A 129 8.76 4.06 -11.93
N VAL A 130 9.74 3.38 -12.53
CA VAL A 130 10.49 2.34 -11.84
C VAL A 130 11.51 3.00 -10.91
N PRO A 131 11.67 2.52 -9.67
CA PRO A 131 12.71 3.03 -8.78
C PRO A 131 14.10 2.91 -9.41
N SER A 132 14.84 4.02 -9.41
CA SER A 132 16.18 4.12 -10.00
C SER A 132 17.19 4.55 -8.94
N GLU A 133 18.46 4.65 -9.34
CA GLU A 133 19.49 5.23 -8.48
C GLU A 133 19.17 6.69 -8.14
N VAL A 134 19.38 7.04 -6.87
CA VAL A 134 19.17 8.38 -6.32
C VAL A 134 20.52 8.95 -5.93
N PHE A 135 20.83 10.17 -6.35
CA PHE A 135 22.18 10.71 -6.23
C PHE A 135 22.32 11.78 -5.16
N THR A 136 21.24 12.53 -4.87
CA THR A 136 21.31 13.68 -3.96
C THR A 136 21.18 13.23 -2.50
N PRO A 137 22.25 13.28 -1.70
CA PRO A 137 22.20 12.86 -0.31
C PRO A 137 21.35 13.85 0.52
N THR A 138 20.71 13.33 1.54
CA THR A 138 20.12 14.14 2.60
C THR A 138 21.20 14.64 3.55
N VAL A 139 20.94 15.75 4.22
CA VAL A 139 21.88 16.32 5.21
C VAL A 139 21.44 15.99 6.64
N SER A 140 20.19 15.58 6.83
CA SER A 140 19.64 15.13 8.11
C SER A 140 18.29 14.48 7.91
N GLY A 141 17.83 13.78 8.94
CA GLY A 141 16.52 13.12 8.97
C GLY A 141 16.64 11.62 8.74
N ASP A 142 15.49 10.99 8.56
CA ASP A 142 15.34 9.55 8.35
C ASP A 142 14.10 9.27 7.52
N ILE A 143 14.28 8.54 6.43
CA ILE A 143 13.22 8.06 5.56
C ILE A 143 13.18 6.55 5.69
N THR A 144 12.02 6.02 6.00
CA THR A 144 11.81 4.57 6.04
C THR A 144 11.04 4.13 4.81
N ILE A 145 11.64 3.24 4.03
CA ILE A 145 11.01 2.58 2.88
C ILE A 145 10.66 1.14 3.27
N THR A 146 9.39 0.79 3.13
CA THR A 146 8.92 -0.58 3.32
C THR A 146 8.50 -1.14 1.97
N ASP A 147 9.23 -2.14 1.49
CA ASP A 147 8.88 -2.95 0.33
C ASP A 147 8.03 -4.13 0.82
N ALA A 148 6.73 -4.05 0.57
CA ALA A 148 5.84 -5.13 0.86
C ALA A 148 6.12 -6.30 -0.08
N GLN A 149 6.14 -7.51 0.46
CA GLN A 149 6.29 -8.68 -0.39
C GLN A 149 5.21 -8.69 -1.47
N PRO A 150 5.59 -8.84 -2.75
CA PRO A 150 4.64 -8.86 -3.83
C PRO A 150 3.61 -9.96 -3.59
N PHE A 151 2.33 -9.63 -3.80
CA PHE A 151 1.27 -10.62 -3.70
C PHE A 151 1.13 -11.41 -5.01
N PRO A 152 0.74 -12.68 -4.93
CA PRO A 152 0.43 -13.43 -6.14
C PRO A 152 -0.77 -12.80 -6.86
N THR A 153 -0.67 -12.61 -8.16
CA THR A 153 -1.75 -12.09 -9.02
C THR A 153 -2.53 -13.21 -9.68
N SER A 154 -1.95 -14.42 -9.79
CA SER A 154 -2.60 -15.57 -10.39
C SER A 154 -2.41 -16.87 -9.59
N LYS A 155 -3.27 -17.85 -9.84
CA LYS A 155 -3.14 -19.19 -9.23
C LYS A 155 -1.89 -19.93 -9.70
N GLU A 156 -1.41 -19.63 -10.89
CA GLU A 156 -0.20 -20.26 -11.43
C GLU A 156 1.02 -19.91 -10.60
N GLN A 157 1.11 -18.68 -10.14
CA GLN A 157 2.18 -18.23 -9.26
C GLN A 157 2.20 -18.97 -7.91
N CYS A 158 1.06 -19.50 -7.47
CA CYS A 158 0.98 -20.33 -6.28
C CYS A 158 1.31 -21.81 -6.54
N LYS A 159 1.62 -22.22 -7.77
CA LYS A 159 1.97 -23.63 -8.10
C LYS A 159 3.48 -23.86 -8.00
N HIS A 160 3.86 -25.13 -8.02
CA HIS A 160 5.25 -25.60 -8.14
C HIS A 160 6.25 -24.94 -7.17
N GLY A 161 5.81 -24.65 -5.94
CA GLY A 161 6.67 -24.00 -4.94
C GLY A 161 6.65 -22.46 -5.01
N GLY A 162 5.96 -21.87 -5.99
CA GLY A 162 5.90 -20.41 -6.15
C GLY A 162 5.31 -19.65 -4.96
N TRP A 163 4.54 -20.33 -4.09
CA TRP A 163 4.02 -19.70 -2.87
C TRP A 163 5.12 -19.18 -1.93
N ALA A 164 6.31 -19.80 -1.96
CA ALA A 164 7.40 -19.45 -1.06
C ALA A 164 7.98 -18.06 -1.37
N GLN A 165 8.01 -17.66 -2.65
CA GLN A 165 8.48 -16.32 -3.08
C GLN A 165 7.57 -15.19 -2.59
N PHE A 166 6.33 -15.51 -2.21
CA PHE A 166 5.36 -14.58 -1.63
C PHE A 166 5.25 -14.72 -0.10
N GLY A 167 6.19 -15.42 0.54
CA GLY A 167 6.20 -15.60 2.00
C GLY A 167 5.10 -16.50 2.57
N PHE A 168 4.45 -17.34 1.75
CA PHE A 168 3.46 -18.30 2.22
C PHE A 168 4.09 -19.64 2.56
N ASP A 169 3.56 -20.33 3.59
CA ASP A 169 4.04 -21.64 4.01
C ASP A 169 3.63 -22.77 3.04
N ASN A 170 2.56 -22.55 2.28
CA ASN A 170 2.03 -23.56 1.37
C ASN A 170 1.09 -22.95 0.31
N ARG A 171 0.86 -23.74 -0.77
CA ARG A 171 -0.03 -23.38 -1.86
C ARG A 171 -1.45 -22.98 -1.41
N ARG A 172 -2.00 -23.67 -0.39
CA ARG A 172 -3.37 -23.38 0.07
C ARG A 172 -3.47 -21.99 0.69
N GLN A 173 -2.47 -21.57 1.43
CA GLN A 173 -2.40 -20.24 2.05
C GLN A 173 -2.26 -19.17 0.97
N CYS A 174 -1.37 -19.34 0.00
CA CYS A 174 -1.20 -18.47 -1.17
C CYS A 174 -2.53 -18.29 -1.95
N ILE A 175 -3.22 -19.38 -2.30
CA ILE A 175 -4.50 -19.30 -3.02
C ILE A 175 -5.61 -18.64 -2.16
N ARG A 176 -5.59 -18.85 -0.84
CA ARG A 176 -6.55 -18.21 0.07
C ARG A 176 -6.34 -16.70 0.09
N SER A 177 -5.11 -16.25 0.20
CA SER A 177 -4.71 -14.83 0.17
C SER A 177 -5.14 -14.18 -1.15
N LEU A 178 -4.80 -14.78 -2.30
CA LEU A 178 -5.23 -14.34 -3.62
C LEU A 178 -6.75 -14.17 -3.73
N ARG A 179 -7.53 -15.14 -3.23
CA ARG A 179 -9.00 -15.04 -3.23
C ARG A 179 -9.52 -13.95 -2.32
N GLN A 180 -8.89 -13.73 -1.17
CA GLN A 180 -9.29 -12.68 -0.23
C GLN A 180 -9.08 -11.31 -0.85
N ARG A 181 -7.94 -11.07 -1.49
CA ARG A 181 -7.64 -9.83 -2.21
C ARG A 181 -8.64 -9.61 -3.36
N ALA A 182 -8.81 -10.57 -4.24
CA ALA A 182 -9.78 -10.47 -5.34
C ALA A 182 -11.20 -10.17 -4.84
N ARG A 183 -11.57 -10.71 -3.67
CA ARG A 183 -12.86 -10.38 -3.05
C ARG A 183 -12.92 -8.91 -2.59
N GLN A 184 -11.87 -8.38 -1.99
CA GLN A 184 -11.80 -6.98 -1.57
C GLN A 184 -11.91 -6.04 -2.76
N GLU A 185 -11.18 -6.30 -3.84
CA GLU A 185 -11.26 -5.55 -5.09
C GLU A 185 -12.69 -5.58 -5.68
N CYS A 186 -13.30 -6.76 -5.76
CA CYS A 186 -14.68 -6.89 -6.24
C CYS A 186 -15.72 -6.17 -5.37
N VAL A 187 -15.48 -6.11 -4.05
CA VAL A 187 -16.32 -5.30 -3.12
C VAL A 187 -16.16 -3.83 -3.41
N PHE A 188 -14.92 -3.36 -3.64
CA PHE A 188 -14.62 -1.98 -3.99
C PHE A 188 -15.26 -1.58 -5.32
N ILE A 189 -15.07 -2.38 -6.39
CA ILE A 189 -15.70 -2.14 -7.71
C ILE A 189 -17.22 -2.06 -7.58
N ARG A 190 -17.83 -2.94 -6.77
CA ARG A 190 -19.26 -2.92 -6.53
C ARG A 190 -19.71 -1.67 -5.75
N ALA A 191 -18.89 -1.18 -4.84
CA ALA A 191 -19.20 0.04 -4.08
C ALA A 191 -19.09 1.28 -4.97
N ALA A 192 -18.02 1.39 -5.78
CA ALA A 192 -17.79 2.51 -6.68
C ALA A 192 -18.80 2.61 -7.83
N GLY A 193 -19.09 1.48 -8.51
CA GLY A 193 -20.02 1.44 -9.65
C GLY A 193 -21.48 1.19 -9.30
N GLY A 194 -21.77 0.86 -8.04
CA GLY A 194 -23.09 0.46 -7.60
C GLY A 194 -23.50 -0.97 -8.01
N ARG A 195 -24.50 -1.52 -7.30
CA ARG A 195 -24.97 -2.90 -7.55
C ARG A 195 -25.50 -3.16 -8.97
N PRO A 196 -26.25 -2.23 -9.62
CA PRO A 196 -26.74 -2.45 -10.97
C PRO A 196 -25.60 -2.60 -12.00
N ALA A 197 -24.63 -1.67 -12.02
CA ALA A 197 -23.50 -1.70 -12.93
C ALA A 197 -22.63 -2.94 -12.70
N PHE A 198 -22.33 -3.28 -11.44
CA PHE A 198 -21.61 -4.50 -11.10
C PHE A 198 -22.29 -5.77 -11.60
N ARG A 199 -23.63 -5.84 -11.49
CA ARG A 199 -24.38 -6.97 -12.01
C ARG A 199 -24.46 -6.99 -13.53
N ALA A 200 -24.42 -5.85 -14.20
CA ALA A 200 -24.33 -5.77 -15.65
C ALA A 200 -22.99 -6.30 -16.14
N GLN A 201 -21.92 -5.95 -15.47
CA GLN A 201 -20.55 -6.33 -15.83
C GLN A 201 -20.27 -7.82 -15.55
N TYR A 202 -20.59 -8.29 -14.33
CA TYR A 202 -20.21 -9.64 -13.87
C TYR A 202 -21.38 -10.62 -13.78
N GLY A 203 -22.60 -10.19 -14.00
CA GLY A 203 -23.78 -11.04 -13.98
C GLY A 203 -24.28 -11.33 -15.38
N SER A 204 -24.47 -12.61 -15.74
CA SER A 204 -25.09 -12.99 -17.01
C SER A 204 -26.39 -13.75 -16.79
N GLY A 205 -27.46 -13.34 -17.47
CA GLY A 205 -28.76 -14.03 -17.50
C GLY A 205 -29.34 -14.32 -16.10
N ILE A 206 -29.74 -15.57 -15.89
CA ILE A 206 -30.30 -16.07 -14.63
C ILE A 206 -29.28 -16.11 -13.48
N HIS A 207 -27.96 -15.96 -13.77
CA HIS A 207 -26.88 -16.08 -12.80
C HIS A 207 -26.46 -14.76 -12.16
N LYS A 208 -27.31 -13.71 -12.19
CA LYS A 208 -27.04 -12.42 -11.53
C LYS A 208 -26.65 -12.55 -10.05
N ARG A 209 -27.09 -13.63 -9.39
CA ARG A 209 -26.74 -13.94 -7.99
C ARG A 209 -25.26 -14.31 -7.81
N HIS A 210 -24.58 -14.68 -8.88
CA HIS A 210 -23.19 -15.13 -8.84
C HIS A 210 -22.17 -14.09 -9.32
N ALA A 211 -22.60 -12.84 -9.58
CA ALA A 211 -21.74 -11.77 -10.05
C ALA A 211 -20.45 -11.62 -9.22
N MET A 212 -20.54 -11.68 -7.89
CA MET A 212 -19.37 -11.62 -7.01
C MET A 212 -18.40 -12.79 -7.23
N ARG A 213 -18.93 -14.01 -7.37
CA ARG A 213 -18.10 -15.19 -7.61
C ARG A 213 -17.40 -15.12 -8.98
N ARG A 214 -18.09 -14.55 -9.98
CA ARG A 214 -17.55 -14.38 -11.32
C ARG A 214 -16.43 -13.33 -11.32
N CYS A 215 -16.67 -12.16 -10.72
CA CYS A 215 -15.65 -11.13 -10.53
C CYS A 215 -14.39 -11.72 -9.87
N ILE A 216 -14.53 -12.41 -8.73
CA ILE A 216 -13.40 -13.03 -8.04
C ILE A 216 -12.69 -14.04 -8.94
N ARG A 217 -13.41 -14.84 -9.72
CA ARG A 217 -12.82 -15.85 -10.61
C ARG A 217 -12.02 -15.21 -11.73
N GLU A 218 -12.53 -14.15 -12.35
CA GLU A 218 -11.84 -13.40 -13.39
C GLU A 218 -10.54 -12.81 -12.82
N ARG A 219 -10.59 -12.15 -11.67
CA ARG A 219 -9.42 -11.54 -11.02
C ARG A 219 -8.30 -12.48 -10.58
N ILE A 220 -8.58 -13.77 -10.41
CA ILE A 220 -7.57 -14.74 -9.96
C ILE A 220 -7.12 -15.69 -11.07
N ASN A 221 -7.68 -15.57 -12.28
CA ASN A 221 -7.30 -16.37 -13.43
C ASN A 221 -6.60 -15.57 -14.53
N ASP A 222 -6.65 -14.21 -14.42
CA ASP A 222 -5.82 -13.33 -15.23
C ASP A 222 -4.38 -13.33 -14.71
#